data_a0453704143c15a64d40803818384f9c
#
_entry.id   a0453704143c15a64d40803818384f9c
#
_cell.length_a   1.000
_cell.length_b   1.000
_cell.length_c   1.000
_cell.angle_alpha   90.00
_cell.angle_beta   90.00
_cell.angle_gamma   90.00
#
_symmetry.space_group_name_H-M   'P 1'
#
loop_
_entity.id
_entity.type
_entity.pdbx_description
1 polymer ?
#
loop_
_entity_poly.entity_id
_entity_poly.type
_entity_poly.pdbx_seq_one_letter_code
_entity_poly.pdbx_strand_id
1 'polypeptide(L)'
;LCFKVRQNLLDPKRLALKRAMDLFLSVVGGIAIFPILVLIALAIKLESRGPVFFRQNRIGRGGQTIHILKFRTMVCNAEEVLQTYLRENPDLREEWEADQKLRNDPRITKVGAWLRKTSLDELPQLWNVVWGEMSLVGPRPIVDDEIVKYGSAFASYTRVRPGMTGLWQVSGRNDLSYKQRVHLDRFYICNWSTWLDILILAKTFPVVLGRKGAY
;
A
#
# COMPACT_ATOMS: atom_id res chain seq x y z
N LEU A 1 3.12 -8.38 39.34
CA LEU A 1 2.62 -9.18 38.22
C LEU A 1 3.25 -8.60 36.91
N CYS A 2 4.29 -9.27 36.36
CA CYS A 2 4.83 -8.94 35.07
C CYS A 2 3.93 -9.53 33.95
N PHE A 3 3.15 -8.72 33.30
CA PHE A 3 2.44 -9.13 32.10
C PHE A 3 3.43 -9.20 30.93
N LYS A 4 3.80 -10.41 30.51
CA LYS A 4 4.57 -10.62 29.28
C LYS A 4 3.64 -10.39 28.09
N VAL A 5 3.65 -9.19 27.53
CA VAL A 5 2.93 -8.92 26.27
C VAL A 5 3.59 -9.77 25.18
N ARG A 6 2.92 -10.84 24.75
CA ARG A 6 3.39 -11.66 23.63
C ARG A 6 3.31 -10.82 22.35
N GLN A 7 4.44 -10.48 21.80
CA GLN A 7 4.52 -9.87 20.46
C GLN A 7 4.78 -11.01 19.46
N ASN A 8 3.71 -11.58 18.94
CA ASN A 8 3.76 -12.80 18.14
C ASN A 8 4.63 -12.67 16.86
N LEU A 9 4.69 -11.50 16.24
CA LEU A 9 5.53 -11.26 15.06
C LEU A 9 7.03 -11.06 15.37
N LEU A 10 7.45 -11.18 16.64
CA LEU A 10 8.87 -11.14 17.01
C LEU A 10 9.45 -12.53 17.32
N ASP A 11 8.62 -13.57 17.32
CA ASP A 11 9.06 -14.96 17.44
C ASP A 11 9.67 -15.43 16.11
N PRO A 12 10.94 -15.88 16.07
CA PRO A 12 11.59 -16.30 14.83
C PRO A 12 10.87 -17.42 14.07
N LYS A 13 10.28 -18.39 14.80
CA LYS A 13 9.54 -19.50 14.18
C LYS A 13 8.27 -19.00 13.47
N ARG A 14 7.56 -18.08 14.12
CA ARG A 14 6.36 -17.45 13.55
C ARG A 14 6.69 -16.55 12.38
N LEU A 15 7.80 -15.80 12.46
CA LEU A 15 8.31 -15.01 11.32
C LEU A 15 8.67 -15.88 10.13
N ALA A 16 9.31 -17.04 10.35
CA ALA A 16 9.65 -17.98 9.29
C ALA A 16 8.39 -18.56 8.64
N LEU A 17 7.39 -18.98 9.45
CA LEU A 17 6.11 -19.47 8.96
C LEU A 17 5.38 -18.40 8.13
N LYS A 18 5.30 -17.17 8.66
CA LYS A 18 4.70 -16.06 7.93
C LYS A 18 5.41 -15.82 6.60
N ARG A 19 6.74 -15.83 6.59
CA ARG A 19 7.52 -15.63 5.37
C ARG A 19 7.27 -16.72 4.34
N ALA A 20 7.20 -17.97 4.75
CA ALA A 20 6.87 -19.09 3.88
C ALA A 20 5.49 -18.93 3.24
N MET A 21 4.48 -18.54 4.04
CA MET A 21 3.14 -18.23 3.54
C MET A 21 3.14 -17.06 2.55
N ASP A 22 3.79 -15.95 2.90
CA ASP A 22 3.88 -14.76 2.02
C ASP A 22 4.50 -15.14 0.67
N LEU A 23 5.61 -15.90 0.68
CA LEU A 23 6.27 -16.35 -0.55
C LEU A 23 5.38 -17.26 -1.37
N PHE A 24 4.82 -18.30 -0.75
CA PHE A 24 3.97 -19.26 -1.44
C PHE A 24 2.77 -18.58 -2.11
N LEU A 25 2.02 -17.78 -1.34
CA LEU A 25 0.84 -17.09 -1.86
C LEU A 25 1.20 -16.03 -2.92
N SER A 26 2.33 -15.32 -2.75
CA SER A 26 2.77 -14.31 -3.73
C SER A 26 3.23 -14.94 -5.03
N VAL A 27 3.94 -16.07 -5.00
CA VAL A 27 4.40 -16.76 -6.19
C VAL A 27 3.21 -17.40 -6.93
N VAL A 28 2.38 -18.16 -6.23
CA VAL A 28 1.19 -18.81 -6.82
C VAL A 28 0.22 -17.75 -7.36
N GLY A 29 -0.10 -16.73 -6.56
CA GLY A 29 -0.95 -15.63 -6.98
C GLY A 29 -0.35 -14.84 -8.14
N GLY A 30 0.96 -14.54 -8.09
CA GLY A 30 1.68 -13.84 -9.15
C GLY A 30 1.64 -14.57 -10.49
N ILE A 31 1.83 -15.90 -10.48
CA ILE A 31 1.71 -16.74 -11.70
C ILE A 31 0.27 -16.69 -12.24
N ALA A 32 -0.72 -16.83 -11.36
CA ALA A 32 -2.13 -16.83 -11.76
C ALA A 32 -2.58 -15.49 -12.39
N ILE A 33 -2.10 -14.36 -11.85
CA ILE A 33 -2.47 -13.02 -12.37
C ILE A 33 -1.50 -12.50 -13.43
N PHE A 34 -0.43 -13.24 -13.77
CA PHE A 34 0.59 -12.78 -14.72
C PHE A 34 0.02 -12.33 -16.07
N PRO A 35 -0.92 -13.04 -16.71
CA PRO A 35 -1.54 -12.56 -17.96
C PRO A 35 -2.22 -11.22 -17.81
N ILE A 36 -2.88 -10.97 -16.67
CA ILE A 36 -3.54 -9.69 -16.35
C ILE A 36 -2.49 -8.57 -16.21
N LEU A 37 -1.36 -8.85 -15.55
CA LEU A 37 -0.28 -7.88 -15.41
C LEU A 37 0.29 -7.45 -16.78
N VAL A 38 0.43 -8.42 -17.69
CA VAL A 38 0.89 -8.14 -19.07
C VAL A 38 -0.11 -7.26 -19.81
N LEU A 39 -1.41 -7.58 -19.74
CA LEU A 39 -2.46 -6.77 -20.39
C LEU A 39 -2.50 -5.34 -19.84
N ILE A 40 -2.38 -5.16 -18.53
CA ILE A 40 -2.29 -3.84 -17.90
C ILE A 40 -1.05 -3.09 -18.39
N ALA A 41 0.11 -3.76 -18.43
CA ALA A 41 1.36 -3.17 -18.91
C ALA A 41 1.24 -2.68 -20.37
N LEU A 42 0.62 -3.46 -21.23
CA LEU A 42 0.33 -3.09 -22.62
C LEU A 42 -0.62 -1.89 -22.69
N ALA A 43 -1.72 -1.90 -21.93
CA ALA A 43 -2.67 -0.77 -21.89
C ALA A 43 -1.98 0.54 -21.47
N ILE A 44 -1.13 0.52 -20.45
CA ILE A 44 -0.35 1.70 -20.01
C ILE A 44 0.58 2.19 -21.14
N LYS A 45 1.26 1.26 -21.83
CA LYS A 45 2.20 1.60 -22.92
C LYS A 45 1.48 2.18 -24.15
N LEU A 46 0.29 1.68 -24.46
CA LEU A 46 -0.51 2.18 -25.59
C LEU A 46 -1.11 3.57 -25.29
N GLU A 47 -1.50 3.83 -24.03
CA GLU A 47 -2.10 5.12 -23.68
C GLU A 47 -1.07 6.25 -23.56
N SER A 48 0.11 5.96 -22.99
CA SER A 48 1.09 7.00 -22.73
C SER A 48 2.54 6.51 -22.85
N ARG A 49 3.43 7.35 -23.42
CA ARG A 49 4.86 7.07 -23.50
C ARG A 49 5.50 7.04 -22.11
N GLY A 50 6.53 6.18 -21.92
CA GLY A 50 7.32 6.11 -20.70
C GLY A 50 7.30 4.73 -20.01
N PRO A 51 7.84 4.61 -18.76
CA PRO A 51 7.93 3.34 -18.03
C PRO A 51 6.54 2.84 -17.60
N VAL A 52 6.36 1.52 -17.53
CA VAL A 52 5.13 0.88 -17.07
C VAL A 52 4.98 0.97 -15.55
N PHE A 53 6.11 0.86 -14.86
CA PHE A 53 6.16 0.86 -13.39
C PHE A 53 6.58 2.21 -12.85
N PHE A 54 6.02 2.55 -11.69
CA PHE A 54 6.39 3.66 -10.84
C PHE A 54 6.96 3.10 -9.53
N ARG A 55 8.01 3.73 -9.01
CA ARG A 55 8.62 3.40 -7.72
C ARG A 55 8.33 4.51 -6.73
N GLN A 56 7.87 4.13 -5.54
CA GLN A 56 7.58 5.07 -4.47
C GLN A 56 8.37 4.71 -3.22
N ASN A 57 9.07 5.69 -2.66
CA ASN A 57 9.83 5.51 -1.42
C ASN A 57 8.88 5.35 -0.23
N ARG A 58 9.14 4.38 0.60
CA ARG A 58 8.40 4.09 1.83
C ARG A 58 9.34 3.59 2.92
N ILE A 59 8.91 3.68 4.16
CA ILE A 59 9.63 3.12 5.30
C ILE A 59 9.31 1.64 5.42
N GLY A 60 10.36 0.81 5.44
CA GLY A 60 10.29 -0.63 5.61
C GLY A 60 10.73 -1.09 6.99
N ARG A 61 11.00 -2.40 7.08
CA ARG A 61 11.52 -3.01 8.31
C ARG A 61 12.90 -2.43 8.65
N GLY A 62 13.15 -2.20 9.94
CA GLY A 62 14.39 -1.58 10.42
C GLY A 62 14.46 -0.08 10.21
N GLY A 63 13.39 0.58 9.74
CA GLY A 63 13.38 1.99 9.40
C GLY A 63 14.10 2.32 8.08
N GLN A 64 14.44 1.31 7.28
CA GLN A 64 15.10 1.49 5.99
C GLN A 64 14.10 1.93 4.91
N THR A 65 14.56 2.74 3.98
CA THR A 65 13.75 3.10 2.81
C THR A 65 13.65 1.91 1.86
N ILE A 66 12.43 1.54 1.50
CA ILE A 66 12.12 0.55 0.46
C ILE A 66 11.45 1.23 -0.74
N HIS A 67 11.58 0.62 -1.92
CA HIS A 67 11.00 1.13 -3.15
C HIS A 67 9.82 0.26 -3.57
N ILE A 68 8.61 0.65 -3.17
CA ILE A 68 7.43 -0.10 -3.55
C ILE A 68 7.09 0.10 -5.03
N LEU A 69 6.77 -1.00 -5.71
CA LEU A 69 6.41 -1.00 -7.12
C LEU A 69 4.91 -0.81 -7.29
N LYS A 70 4.54 0.06 -8.23
CA LYS A 70 3.16 0.25 -8.69
C LYS A 70 3.11 0.33 -10.20
N PHE A 71 1.97 0.07 -10.79
CA PHE A 71 1.73 0.50 -12.16
C PHE A 71 1.65 2.02 -12.22
N ARG A 72 2.20 2.60 -13.29
CA ARG A 72 2.09 4.03 -13.55
C ARG A 72 0.65 4.40 -13.87
N THR A 73 0.09 5.32 -13.10
CA THR A 73 -1.28 5.82 -13.25
C THR A 73 -1.34 7.29 -13.67
N MET A 74 -0.18 7.95 -13.76
CA MET A 74 -0.05 9.36 -14.13
C MET A 74 0.83 9.50 -15.37
N VAL A 75 0.72 10.64 -16.03
CA VAL A 75 1.63 11.03 -17.13
C VAL A 75 3.06 11.23 -16.63
N CYS A 76 4.06 11.12 -17.51
CA CYS A 76 5.48 11.23 -17.09
C CYS A 76 5.88 12.63 -16.62
N ASN A 77 5.26 13.67 -17.19
CA ASN A 77 5.46 15.08 -16.84
C ASN A 77 4.41 15.57 -15.83
N ALA A 78 4.02 14.71 -14.88
CA ALA A 78 2.95 14.99 -13.92
C ALA A 78 3.15 16.27 -13.12
N GLU A 79 4.40 16.62 -12.77
CA GLU A 79 4.70 17.84 -12.02
C GLU A 79 4.43 19.11 -12.86
N GLU A 80 4.86 19.13 -14.12
CA GLU A 80 4.62 20.26 -15.04
C GLU A 80 3.12 20.46 -15.27
N VAL A 81 2.39 19.34 -15.48
CA VAL A 81 0.92 19.35 -15.65
C VAL A 81 0.25 19.92 -14.41
N LEU A 82 0.68 19.51 -13.20
CA LEU A 82 0.14 20.03 -11.94
C LEU A 82 0.37 21.54 -11.82
N GLN A 83 1.61 22.00 -12.01
CA GLN A 83 1.96 23.40 -11.87
C GLN A 83 1.19 24.29 -12.85
N THR A 84 1.02 23.82 -14.10
CA THR A 84 0.22 24.52 -15.10
C THR A 84 -1.25 24.57 -14.69
N TYR A 85 -1.80 23.43 -14.25
CA TYR A 85 -3.19 23.34 -13.83
C TYR A 85 -3.53 24.21 -12.62
N LEU A 86 -2.66 24.25 -11.60
CA LEU A 86 -2.84 25.12 -10.43
C LEU A 86 -2.64 26.60 -10.76
N ARG A 87 -1.86 26.93 -11.79
CA ARG A 87 -1.71 28.31 -12.27
C ARG A 87 -2.98 28.79 -12.98
N GLU A 88 -3.60 27.92 -13.77
CA GLU A 88 -4.83 28.22 -14.50
C GLU A 88 -6.09 28.19 -13.61
N ASN A 89 -6.02 27.49 -12.46
CA ASN A 89 -7.13 27.31 -11.54
C ASN A 89 -6.70 27.65 -10.09
N PRO A 90 -6.60 28.93 -9.73
CA PRO A 90 -6.10 29.35 -8.40
C PRO A 90 -6.95 28.80 -7.24
N ASP A 91 -8.26 28.65 -7.43
CA ASP A 91 -9.20 28.15 -6.42
C ASP A 91 -8.88 26.70 -5.99
N LEU A 92 -8.28 25.90 -6.88
CA LEU A 92 -7.87 24.52 -6.59
C LEU A 92 -6.55 24.43 -5.81
N ARG A 93 -5.84 25.57 -5.65
CA ARG A 93 -4.60 25.59 -4.89
C ARG A 93 -4.86 25.33 -3.41
N GLU A 94 -5.93 25.87 -2.84
CA GLU A 94 -6.30 25.61 -1.45
C GLU A 94 -6.65 24.12 -1.23
N GLU A 95 -7.39 23.50 -2.15
CA GLU A 95 -7.70 22.07 -2.11
C GLU A 95 -6.40 21.23 -2.16
N TRP A 96 -5.48 21.61 -3.02
CA TRP A 96 -4.19 20.93 -3.15
C TRP A 96 -3.31 21.10 -1.90
N GLU A 97 -3.21 22.28 -1.34
CA GLU A 97 -2.39 22.56 -0.15
C GLU A 97 -2.91 21.82 1.09
N ALA A 98 -4.24 21.66 1.21
CA ALA A 98 -4.85 20.96 2.33
C ALA A 98 -4.58 19.44 2.34
N ASP A 99 -4.77 18.78 1.19
CA ASP A 99 -4.79 17.30 1.14
C ASP A 99 -3.79 16.68 0.15
N GLN A 100 -3.05 17.49 -0.62
CA GLN A 100 -2.18 17.04 -1.72
C GLN A 100 -2.93 16.16 -2.74
N LYS A 101 -4.25 16.39 -2.90
CA LYS A 101 -5.14 15.66 -3.77
C LYS A 101 -6.08 16.63 -4.48
N LEU A 102 -6.45 16.26 -5.70
CA LEU A 102 -7.46 16.95 -6.50
C LEU A 102 -8.55 15.95 -6.87
N ARG A 103 -9.81 16.37 -6.82
CA ARG A 103 -10.95 15.51 -7.22
C ARG A 103 -10.84 15.11 -8.69
N ASN A 104 -10.47 16.05 -9.55
CA ASN A 104 -10.24 15.83 -10.99
C ASN A 104 -8.77 16.12 -11.29
N ASP A 105 -7.89 15.18 -10.95
CA ASP A 105 -6.45 15.32 -11.15
C ASP A 105 -6.08 15.13 -12.63
N PRO A 106 -5.64 16.19 -13.35
CA PRO A 106 -5.34 16.12 -14.77
C PRO A 106 -4.13 15.25 -15.10
N ARG A 107 -3.34 14.89 -14.10
CA ARG A 107 -2.17 14.02 -14.26
C ARG A 107 -2.54 12.57 -14.49
N ILE A 108 -3.74 12.16 -14.04
CA ILE A 108 -4.17 10.77 -14.06
C ILE A 108 -4.64 10.39 -15.46
N THR A 109 -4.05 9.33 -16.03
CA THR A 109 -4.46 8.78 -17.33
C THR A 109 -5.80 8.02 -17.19
N LYS A 110 -6.50 7.75 -18.30
CA LYS A 110 -7.78 7.00 -18.26
C LYS A 110 -7.58 5.58 -17.73
N VAL A 111 -6.54 4.87 -18.19
CA VAL A 111 -6.14 3.56 -17.67
C VAL A 111 -5.75 3.70 -16.20
N GLY A 112 -4.99 4.75 -15.84
CA GLY A 112 -4.59 5.05 -14.48
C GLY A 112 -5.77 5.25 -13.52
N ALA A 113 -6.81 5.97 -13.95
CA ALA A 113 -8.04 6.15 -13.17
C ALA A 113 -8.76 4.82 -12.91
N TRP A 114 -8.85 3.97 -13.93
CA TRP A 114 -9.42 2.62 -13.79
C TRP A 114 -8.59 1.75 -12.84
N LEU A 115 -7.25 1.76 -12.97
CA LEU A 115 -6.35 1.02 -12.08
C LEU A 115 -6.50 1.44 -10.62
N ARG A 116 -6.51 2.75 -10.33
CA ARG A 116 -6.72 3.29 -8.98
C ARG A 116 -8.08 2.88 -8.41
N LYS A 117 -9.13 2.99 -9.21
CA LYS A 117 -10.49 2.61 -8.81
C LYS A 117 -10.62 1.14 -8.46
N THR A 118 -9.82 0.27 -9.08
CA THR A 118 -9.79 -1.18 -8.86
C THR A 118 -8.66 -1.63 -7.94
N SER A 119 -7.79 -0.72 -7.49
CA SER A 119 -6.56 -1.02 -6.74
C SER A 119 -5.60 -1.98 -7.46
N LEU A 120 -5.76 -2.17 -8.77
CA LEU A 120 -4.89 -3.03 -9.57
C LEU A 120 -3.51 -2.41 -9.81
N ASP A 121 -3.38 -1.09 -9.60
CA ASP A 121 -2.09 -0.39 -9.65
C ASP A 121 -1.09 -0.92 -8.61
N GLU A 122 -1.55 -1.54 -7.53
CA GLU A 122 -0.72 -2.06 -6.46
C GLU A 122 -0.26 -3.52 -6.65
N LEU A 123 -0.78 -4.24 -7.66
CA LEU A 123 -0.40 -5.63 -7.92
C LEU A 123 1.12 -5.87 -8.10
N PRO A 124 1.91 -4.94 -8.70
CA PRO A 124 3.37 -5.12 -8.80
C PRO A 124 4.09 -5.21 -7.45
N GLN A 125 3.46 -4.78 -6.33
CA GLN A 125 4.02 -4.93 -4.99
C GLN A 125 4.21 -6.41 -4.59
N LEU A 126 3.57 -7.37 -5.27
CA LEU A 126 3.89 -8.79 -5.10
C LEU A 126 5.38 -9.09 -5.31
N TRP A 127 6.06 -8.35 -6.20
CA TRP A 127 7.51 -8.41 -6.36
C TRP A 127 8.26 -7.99 -5.08
N ASN A 128 7.80 -6.91 -4.43
CA ASN A 128 8.40 -6.47 -3.16
C ASN A 128 8.22 -7.52 -2.05
N VAL A 129 7.08 -8.25 -2.08
CA VAL A 129 6.88 -9.38 -1.16
C VAL A 129 7.85 -10.50 -1.49
N VAL A 130 8.03 -10.88 -2.74
CA VAL A 130 8.97 -11.94 -3.15
C VAL A 130 10.42 -11.56 -2.80
N TRP A 131 10.83 -10.33 -2.97
CA TRP A 131 12.16 -9.84 -2.57
C TRP A 131 12.35 -9.73 -1.05
N GLY A 132 11.26 -9.72 -0.27
CA GLY A 132 11.32 -9.68 1.19
C GLY A 132 11.34 -8.28 1.79
N GLU A 133 11.06 -7.27 0.99
CA GLU A 133 10.89 -5.89 1.45
C GLU A 133 9.51 -5.69 2.10
N MET A 134 8.51 -6.44 1.62
CA MET A 134 7.12 -6.39 2.09
C MET A 134 6.60 -7.78 2.50
N SER A 135 5.41 -7.78 3.06
CA SER A 135 4.56 -8.93 3.35
C SER A 135 3.22 -8.76 2.64
N LEU A 136 2.48 -9.83 2.41
CA LEU A 136 1.10 -9.73 1.92
C LEU A 136 0.22 -8.97 2.91
N VAL A 137 0.32 -9.33 4.19
CA VAL A 137 -0.44 -8.70 5.28
C VAL A 137 0.51 -8.06 6.28
N GLY A 138 0.28 -6.79 6.63
CA GLY A 138 1.11 -6.05 7.57
C GLY A 138 0.62 -4.61 7.78
N PRO A 139 1.33 -3.83 8.60
CA PRO A 139 1.10 -2.39 8.66
C PRO A 139 1.31 -1.75 7.29
N ARG A 140 0.52 -0.73 6.97
CA ARG A 140 0.69 -0.02 5.69
C ARG A 140 2.08 0.63 5.60
N PRO A 141 2.78 0.57 4.45
CA PRO A 141 4.03 1.27 4.26
C PRO A 141 3.81 2.80 4.29
N ILE A 142 4.48 3.48 5.23
CA ILE A 142 4.35 4.92 5.49
C ILE A 142 5.45 5.71 4.78
N VAL A 143 5.22 7.02 4.61
CA VAL A 143 6.24 8.01 4.19
C VAL A 143 6.92 8.62 5.41
N ASP A 144 8.05 9.33 5.18
CA ASP A 144 8.83 9.95 6.25
C ASP A 144 7.98 10.94 7.09
N ASP A 145 7.14 11.73 6.46
CA ASP A 145 6.26 12.70 7.14
C ASP A 145 5.22 12.03 8.06
N GLU A 146 4.93 10.76 7.85
CA GLU A 146 4.00 10.01 8.69
C GLU A 146 4.67 9.44 9.97
N ILE A 147 6.00 9.42 10.06
CA ILE A 147 6.73 8.91 11.23
C ILE A 147 6.27 9.60 12.52
N VAL A 148 6.16 10.92 12.48
CA VAL A 148 5.72 11.72 13.64
C VAL A 148 4.32 11.31 14.11
N LYS A 149 3.43 10.95 13.18
CA LYS A 149 2.06 10.51 13.48
C LYS A 149 2.00 9.14 14.16
N TYR A 150 3.02 8.29 13.97
CA TYR A 150 3.14 6.99 14.65
C TYR A 150 3.63 7.12 16.10
N GLY A 151 4.42 8.17 16.42
CA GLY A 151 4.95 8.38 17.76
C GLY A 151 5.62 7.13 18.33
N SER A 152 5.27 6.73 19.55
CA SER A 152 5.85 5.54 20.21
C SER A 152 5.55 4.20 19.48
N ALA A 153 4.53 4.14 18.64
CA ALA A 153 4.19 2.94 17.87
C ALA A 153 5.20 2.70 16.72
N PHE A 154 5.97 3.70 16.30
CA PHE A 154 6.97 3.58 15.25
C PHE A 154 8.02 2.51 15.54
N ALA A 155 8.47 2.40 16.80
CA ALA A 155 9.40 1.36 17.23
C ALA A 155 8.85 -0.08 17.03
N SER A 156 7.54 -0.26 17.10
CA SER A 156 6.91 -1.55 16.81
C SER A 156 6.73 -1.76 15.30
N TYR A 157 6.37 -0.70 14.59
CA TYR A 157 6.24 -0.70 13.13
C TYR A 157 7.53 -1.16 12.44
N THR A 158 8.67 -0.59 12.81
CA THR A 158 9.98 -0.91 12.18
C THR A 158 10.47 -2.34 12.43
N ARG A 159 9.88 -3.07 13.36
CA ARG A 159 10.26 -4.48 13.63
C ARG A 159 9.68 -5.47 12.63
N VAL A 160 8.64 -5.10 11.89
CA VAL A 160 7.94 -5.98 10.95
C VAL A 160 8.05 -5.46 9.52
N ARG A 161 7.78 -6.32 8.54
CA ARG A 161 7.66 -5.87 7.14
C ARG A 161 6.31 -5.18 6.95
N PRO A 162 6.25 -4.06 6.22
CA PRO A 162 4.98 -3.47 5.83
C PRO A 162 4.20 -4.41 4.89
N GLY A 163 2.88 -4.32 4.92
CA GLY A 163 1.98 -5.15 4.13
C GLY A 163 1.44 -4.48 2.87
N MET A 164 1.08 -5.28 1.87
CA MET A 164 0.25 -4.82 0.75
C MET A 164 -1.18 -4.51 1.24
N THR A 165 -1.72 -5.35 2.12
CA THR A 165 -2.96 -5.12 2.85
C THR A 165 -2.73 -5.20 4.34
N GLY A 166 -3.67 -4.69 5.14
CA GLY A 166 -3.54 -4.65 6.59
C GLY A 166 -4.88 -4.56 7.29
N LEU A 167 -4.84 -4.74 8.62
CA LEU A 167 -6.04 -4.80 9.43
C LEU A 167 -6.92 -3.54 9.28
N TRP A 168 -6.34 -2.34 9.37
CA TRP A 168 -7.12 -1.12 9.23
C TRP A 168 -7.65 -0.91 7.80
N GLN A 169 -6.92 -1.38 6.77
CA GLN A 169 -7.33 -1.29 5.38
C GLN A 169 -8.61 -2.08 5.08
N VAL A 170 -8.90 -3.13 5.89
CA VAL A 170 -10.12 -3.95 5.76
C VAL A 170 -11.17 -3.65 6.83
N SER A 171 -10.87 -2.73 7.80
CA SER A 171 -11.75 -2.45 8.95
C SER A 171 -12.44 -1.09 8.92
N GLY A 172 -12.23 -0.27 7.87
CA GLY A 172 -12.86 1.05 7.78
C GLY A 172 -12.14 2.02 6.85
N ARG A 173 -10.92 1.68 6.40
CA ARG A 173 -10.15 2.46 5.41
C ARG A 173 -10.08 3.96 5.75
N ASN A 174 -10.63 4.80 4.87
CA ASN A 174 -10.56 6.25 4.98
C ASN A 174 -11.46 6.84 6.08
N ASP A 175 -12.46 6.09 6.56
CA ASP A 175 -13.35 6.52 7.64
C ASP A 175 -12.66 6.48 9.02
N LEU A 176 -11.49 5.82 9.11
CA LEU A 176 -10.71 5.75 10.33
C LEU A 176 -9.80 6.97 10.47
N SER A 177 -9.79 7.57 11.66
CA SER A 177 -8.78 8.57 12.03
C SER A 177 -7.37 7.96 11.98
N TYR A 178 -6.34 8.80 11.79
CA TYR A 178 -4.96 8.34 11.76
C TYR A 178 -4.55 7.58 13.03
N LYS A 179 -5.00 8.04 14.19
CA LYS A 179 -4.77 7.36 15.49
C LYS A 179 -5.37 5.95 15.53
N GLN A 180 -6.55 5.77 14.98
CA GLN A 180 -7.19 4.45 14.88
C GLN A 180 -6.41 3.52 13.94
N ARG A 181 -5.90 4.03 12.79
CA ARG A 181 -5.06 3.25 11.87
C ARG A 181 -3.80 2.76 12.58
N VAL A 182 -3.08 3.65 13.28
CA VAL A 182 -1.89 3.28 14.07
C VAL A 182 -2.21 2.26 15.16
N HIS A 183 -3.36 2.41 15.84
CA HIS A 183 -3.80 1.45 16.85
C HIS A 183 -4.04 0.06 16.27
N LEU A 184 -4.71 -0.03 15.11
CA LEU A 184 -4.97 -1.30 14.43
C LEU A 184 -3.69 -1.95 13.90
N ASP A 185 -2.73 -1.17 13.39
CA ASP A 185 -1.42 -1.68 12.98
C ASP A 185 -0.66 -2.26 14.19
N ARG A 186 -0.66 -1.54 15.32
CA ARG A 186 -0.06 -2.04 16.56
C ARG A 186 -0.77 -3.30 17.07
N PHE A 187 -2.09 -3.32 17.04
CA PHE A 187 -2.88 -4.51 17.42
C PHE A 187 -2.49 -5.72 16.57
N TYR A 188 -2.39 -5.54 15.24
CA TYR A 188 -1.97 -6.60 14.32
C TYR A 188 -0.58 -7.14 14.69
N ILE A 189 0.40 -6.27 14.92
CA ILE A 189 1.77 -6.67 15.26
C ILE A 189 1.81 -7.50 16.56
N CYS A 190 1.06 -7.07 17.57
CA CYS A 190 1.03 -7.74 18.88
C CYS A 190 0.26 -9.07 18.86
N ASN A 191 -0.83 -9.13 18.09
CA ASN A 191 -1.78 -10.26 18.12
C ASN A 191 -1.72 -11.12 16.85
N TRP A 192 -0.66 -10.99 16.06
CA TRP A 192 -0.53 -11.74 14.81
C TRP A 192 -0.75 -13.26 15.01
N SER A 193 -1.50 -13.81 14.08
CA SER A 193 -1.64 -15.26 13.87
C SER A 193 -1.86 -15.52 12.38
N THR A 194 -1.55 -16.73 11.92
CA THR A 194 -1.84 -17.19 10.58
C THR A 194 -3.31 -17.01 10.21
N TRP A 195 -4.20 -17.28 11.18
CA TRP A 195 -5.64 -17.11 10.98
C TRP A 195 -6.04 -15.64 10.78
N LEU A 196 -5.40 -14.72 11.47
CA LEU A 196 -5.63 -13.29 11.28
C LEU A 196 -5.22 -12.83 9.87
N ASP A 197 -4.11 -13.33 9.35
CA ASP A 197 -3.71 -13.07 7.97
C ASP A 197 -4.73 -13.59 6.96
N ILE A 198 -5.17 -14.84 7.12
CA ILE A 198 -6.20 -15.44 6.25
C ILE A 198 -7.48 -14.59 6.28
N LEU A 199 -7.91 -14.17 7.47
CA LEU A 199 -9.10 -13.33 7.64
C LEU A 199 -8.95 -11.97 6.93
N ILE A 200 -7.80 -11.33 7.08
CA ILE A 200 -7.51 -10.04 6.42
C ILE A 200 -7.47 -10.22 4.90
N LEU A 201 -6.81 -11.26 4.39
CA LEU A 201 -6.79 -11.57 2.96
C LEU A 201 -8.21 -11.82 2.42
N ALA A 202 -9.00 -12.63 3.12
CA ALA A 202 -10.39 -12.89 2.72
C ALA A 202 -11.23 -11.61 2.70
N LYS A 203 -11.06 -10.70 3.67
CA LYS A 203 -11.74 -9.41 3.72
C LYS A 203 -11.22 -8.42 2.68
N THR A 204 -9.99 -8.57 2.19
CA THR A 204 -9.43 -7.68 1.16
C THR A 204 -10.18 -7.82 -0.17
N PHE A 205 -10.61 -9.04 -0.54
CA PHE A 205 -11.34 -9.28 -1.79
C PHE A 205 -12.63 -8.45 -1.91
N PRO A 206 -13.60 -8.53 -0.99
CA PRO A 206 -14.82 -7.75 -1.09
C PRO A 206 -14.56 -6.24 -0.97
N VAL A 207 -13.53 -5.83 -0.24
CA VAL A 207 -13.15 -4.43 -0.07
C VAL A 207 -12.59 -3.83 -1.37
N VAL A 208 -11.79 -4.59 -2.11
CA VAL A 208 -11.28 -4.21 -3.44
C VAL A 208 -12.41 -4.19 -4.47
N LEU A 209 -13.24 -5.23 -4.50
CA LEU A 209 -14.38 -5.34 -5.43
C LEU A 209 -15.48 -4.32 -5.13
N GLY A 210 -15.76 -4.05 -3.86
CA GLY A 210 -16.84 -3.16 -3.41
C GLY A 210 -16.56 -1.68 -3.61
N ARG A 211 -15.34 -1.30 -4.05
CA ARG A 211 -14.92 0.08 -4.38
C ARG A 211 -15.19 1.12 -3.29
N LYS A 212 -15.54 0.71 -2.05
CA LYS A 212 -15.76 1.63 -0.93
C LYS A 212 -14.42 2.26 -0.51
N GLY A 213 -14.32 3.60 -0.62
CA GLY A 213 -13.12 4.33 -0.17
C GLY A 213 -11.92 4.29 -1.14
N ALA A 214 -12.10 3.94 -2.41
CA ALA A 214 -11.13 4.16 -3.47
C ALA A 214 -11.34 5.57 -4.04
N TYR A 215 -10.41 6.50 -3.79
CA TYR A 215 -10.34 7.83 -4.36
C TYR A 215 -9.02 8.01 -5.06
#